data_748414d438fb79f4881f2f0c8e7227dd
#
_entry.id   748414d438fb79f4881f2f0c8e7227dd
#
_cell.length_a   1.000
_cell.length_b   1.000
_cell.length_c   1.000
_cell.angle_alpha   90.00
_cell.angle_beta   90.00
_cell.angle_gamma   90.00
#
_symmetry.space_group_name_H-M   'P 1'
#
loop_
_entity.id
_entity.type
_entity.pdbx_description
1 polymer ?
#
loop_
_entity_poly.entity_id
_entity_poly.type
_entity_poly.pdbx_seq_one_letter_code
_entity_poly.pdbx_strand_id
1 'polypeptide(L)'
;MMKKFFHWFARRAPIVATYRLSITCPAAQADHVVRLLLAELKGAGLAPSQMLRSWDAARQVVQLIATVLCQAVQRAVLVRFVNRAGAWPQVRQVRWEGVAPSI
;
A
#
# COMPACT_ATOMS: atom_id res chain seq x y z
N MET A 1 -20.28 -1.31 34.14
CA MET A 1 -19.03 -0.56 33.96
C MET A 1 -18.24 -1.05 32.80
N MET A 2 -17.82 -2.28 32.85
CA MET A 2 -17.05 -2.87 31.76
C MET A 2 -17.77 -2.79 30.43
N LYS A 3 -19.04 -3.07 30.41
CA LYS A 3 -19.84 -2.98 29.20
C LYS A 3 -19.81 -1.60 28.59
N LYS A 4 -19.93 -0.60 29.42
CA LYS A 4 -19.95 0.78 28.97
C LYS A 4 -18.62 1.17 28.36
N PHE A 5 -17.56 0.80 29.01
CA PHE A 5 -16.22 1.06 28.53
C PHE A 5 -15.96 0.34 27.21
N PHE A 6 -16.34 -0.92 27.15
CA PHE A 6 -16.13 -1.72 25.96
C PHE A 6 -16.93 -1.16 24.79
N HIS A 7 -18.16 -0.75 25.06
CA HIS A 7 -18.99 -0.15 24.03
C HIS A 7 -18.37 1.14 23.47
N TRP A 8 -17.86 1.96 24.37
CA TRP A 8 -17.19 3.18 23.96
C TRP A 8 -15.98 2.89 23.08
N PHE A 9 -15.21 1.89 23.46
CA PHE A 9 -14.03 1.49 22.71
C PHE A 9 -14.42 0.97 21.33
N ALA A 10 -15.45 0.17 21.27
CA ALA A 10 -15.94 -0.36 20.00
C ALA A 10 -16.42 0.75 19.07
N ARG A 11 -17.02 1.78 19.61
CA ARG A 11 -17.50 2.90 18.83
C ARG A 11 -16.37 3.70 18.19
N ARG A 12 -15.24 3.67 18.80
CA ARG A 12 -14.10 4.39 18.23
C ARG A 12 -13.61 3.78 16.94
N ALA A 13 -13.95 2.57 16.69
CA ALA A 13 -13.50 1.83 15.54
C ALA A 13 -11.97 1.92 15.37
N PRO A 14 -11.30 0.91 14.89
CA PRO A 14 -9.87 1.01 14.63
C PRO A 14 -9.62 2.15 13.66
N ILE A 15 -8.66 2.99 13.98
CA ILE A 15 -8.28 4.06 13.08
C ILE A 15 -7.60 3.40 11.88
N VAL A 16 -8.20 3.59 10.72
CA VAL A 16 -7.66 3.07 9.47
C VAL A 16 -7.15 4.25 8.67
N ALA A 17 -5.89 4.23 8.36
CA ALA A 17 -5.29 5.23 7.51
C ALA A 17 -5.22 4.69 6.09
N THR A 18 -5.32 5.58 5.13
CA THR A 18 -5.18 5.24 3.72
C THR A 18 -3.81 5.69 3.26
N TYR A 19 -3.09 4.79 2.63
CA TYR A 19 -1.78 5.08 2.07
C TYR A 19 -1.78 4.81 0.58
N ARG A 20 -1.05 5.63 -0.15
CA ARG A 20 -0.85 5.45 -1.58
C ARG A 20 0.59 5.02 -1.80
N LEU A 21 0.75 3.85 -2.40
CA LEU A 21 2.06 3.33 -2.76
C LEU A 21 2.26 3.55 -4.26
N SER A 22 3.39 4.16 -4.62
CA SER A 22 3.73 4.37 -6.02
C SER A 22 5.02 3.64 -6.31
N ILE A 23 4.97 2.70 -7.24
CA ILE A 23 6.13 1.90 -7.62
C ILE A 23 6.41 2.13 -9.08
N THR A 24 7.62 2.55 -9.41
CA THR A 24 8.05 2.77 -10.77
C THR A 24 8.91 1.60 -11.22
N CYS A 25 8.58 1.00 -12.35
CA CYS A 25 9.32 -0.13 -12.89
C CYS A 25 9.33 -0.06 -14.41
N PRO A 26 10.29 -0.76 -15.07
CA PRO A 26 10.29 -0.83 -16.53
C PRO A 26 8.98 -1.43 -17.04
N ALA A 27 8.49 -0.90 -18.14
CA ALA A 27 7.23 -1.35 -18.71
C ALA A 27 7.20 -2.86 -18.96
N ALA A 28 8.32 -3.44 -19.39
CA ALA A 28 8.41 -4.87 -19.65
C ALA A 28 8.25 -5.72 -18.40
N GLN A 29 8.48 -5.15 -17.22
CA GLN A 29 8.41 -5.86 -15.96
C GLN A 29 7.11 -5.60 -15.20
N ALA A 30 6.23 -4.75 -15.74
CA ALA A 30 5.06 -4.30 -15.00
C ALA A 30 4.17 -5.44 -14.52
N ASP A 31 3.87 -6.40 -15.36
CA ASP A 31 3.00 -7.51 -14.96
C ASP A 31 3.62 -8.35 -13.85
N HIS A 32 4.93 -8.57 -13.94
CA HIS A 32 5.64 -9.32 -12.91
C HIS A 32 5.61 -8.57 -11.58
N VAL A 33 5.87 -7.27 -11.62
CA VAL A 33 5.88 -6.45 -10.42
C VAL A 33 4.49 -6.37 -9.79
N VAL A 34 3.43 -6.29 -10.62
CA VAL A 34 2.06 -6.30 -10.10
C VAL A 34 1.78 -7.59 -9.34
N ARG A 35 2.15 -8.73 -9.91
CA ARG A 35 1.90 -10.01 -9.25
C ARG A 35 2.68 -10.11 -7.94
N LEU A 36 3.93 -9.66 -7.97
CA LEU A 36 4.78 -9.68 -6.79
C LEU A 36 4.22 -8.76 -5.70
N LEU A 37 3.81 -7.57 -6.10
CA LEU A 37 3.21 -6.58 -5.21
C LEU A 37 1.97 -7.12 -4.53
N LEU A 38 1.05 -7.69 -5.30
CA LEU A 38 -0.19 -8.23 -4.75
C LEU A 38 0.07 -9.40 -3.82
N ALA A 39 0.98 -10.28 -4.18
CA ALA A 39 1.33 -11.42 -3.35
C ALA A 39 1.95 -10.99 -2.03
N GLU A 40 2.86 -10.03 -2.08
CA GLU A 40 3.53 -9.53 -0.88
C GLU A 40 2.58 -8.77 0.03
N LEU A 41 1.70 -7.95 -0.54
CA LEU A 41 0.71 -7.24 0.26
C LEU A 41 -0.24 -8.23 0.94
N LYS A 42 -0.69 -9.23 0.21
CA LYS A 42 -1.56 -10.25 0.77
C LYS A 42 -0.87 -11.00 1.90
N GLY A 43 0.40 -11.37 1.70
CA GLY A 43 1.18 -12.05 2.72
C GLY A 43 1.39 -11.21 3.96
N ALA A 44 1.39 -9.90 3.83
CA ALA A 44 1.54 -8.97 4.95
C ALA A 44 0.19 -8.64 5.61
N GLY A 45 -0.90 -9.18 5.11
CA GLY A 45 -2.23 -8.86 5.64
C GLY A 45 -2.75 -7.51 5.20
N LEU A 46 -2.17 -6.94 4.16
CA LEU A 46 -2.59 -5.65 3.63
C LEU A 46 -3.27 -5.87 2.29
N ALA A 47 -4.48 -5.35 2.14
CA ALA A 47 -5.22 -5.52 0.89
C ALA A 47 -5.33 -4.17 0.19
N PRO A 48 -4.94 -4.08 -1.07
CA PRO A 48 -5.16 -2.85 -1.81
C PRO A 48 -6.65 -2.71 -2.12
N SER A 49 -7.16 -1.50 -1.93
CA SER A 49 -8.53 -1.20 -2.31
C SER A 49 -8.62 -0.76 -3.76
N GLN A 50 -7.49 -0.36 -4.34
CA GLN A 50 -7.44 0.11 -5.71
C GLN A 50 -6.01 -0.04 -6.23
N MET A 51 -5.91 -0.37 -7.51
CA MET A 51 -4.63 -0.49 -8.20
C MET A 51 -4.75 0.18 -9.56
N LEU A 52 -3.89 1.13 -9.82
CA LEU A 52 -3.86 1.86 -11.08
C LEU A 52 -2.50 1.70 -11.73
N ARG A 53 -2.48 1.77 -13.05
CA ARG A 53 -1.26 1.81 -13.84
C ARG A 53 -1.20 3.11 -14.61
N SER A 54 -0.05 3.72 -14.62
CA SER A 54 0.21 4.89 -15.43
C SER A 54 1.46 4.63 -16.25
N TRP A 55 1.34 4.72 -17.57
CA TRP A 55 2.45 4.41 -18.47
C TRP A 55 3.09 5.68 -18.98
N ASP A 56 4.40 5.75 -18.86
CA ASP A 56 5.19 6.83 -19.41
C ASP A 56 5.94 6.26 -20.62
N ALA A 57 5.39 6.49 -21.80
CA ALA A 57 5.94 5.94 -23.03
C ALA A 57 7.33 6.49 -23.34
N ALA A 58 7.57 7.75 -23.01
CA ALA A 58 8.86 8.39 -23.31
C ALA A 58 9.99 7.75 -22.52
N ARG A 59 9.71 7.33 -21.29
CA ARG A 59 10.71 6.75 -20.40
C ARG A 59 10.64 5.22 -20.36
N GLN A 60 9.66 4.65 -21.02
CA GLN A 60 9.45 3.19 -21.03
C GLN A 60 9.29 2.62 -19.64
N VAL A 61 8.62 3.35 -18.77
CA VAL A 61 8.34 2.92 -17.40
C VAL A 61 6.85 2.94 -17.12
N VAL A 62 6.46 2.14 -16.15
CA VAL A 62 5.09 2.12 -15.65
C VAL A 62 5.14 2.49 -14.19
N GLN A 63 4.23 3.34 -13.79
CA GLN A 63 4.01 3.66 -12.40
C GLN A 63 2.78 2.90 -11.91
N LEU A 64 2.98 2.07 -10.91
CA LEU A 64 1.90 1.32 -10.29
C LEU A 64 1.51 2.06 -9.03
N ILE A 65 0.23 2.37 -8.92
CA ILE A 65 -0.29 3.13 -7.79
C ILE A 65 -1.30 2.26 -7.06
N ALA A 66 -0.96 1.85 -5.85
CA ALA A 66 -1.82 1.02 -5.03
C ALA A 66 -2.31 1.82 -3.83
N THR A 67 -3.61 1.80 -3.61
CA THR A 67 -4.20 2.42 -2.42
C THR A 67 -4.42 1.32 -1.40
N VAL A 68 -3.85 1.48 -0.22
CA VAL A 68 -3.86 0.46 0.82
C VAL A 68 -4.47 1.03 2.08
N LEU A 69 -5.40 0.30 2.66
CA LEU A 69 -5.97 0.63 3.96
C LEU A 69 -5.12 -0.06 5.02
N CYS A 70 -4.69 0.70 6.00
CA CYS A 70 -3.74 0.20 6.99
C CYS A 70 -4.16 0.64 8.38
N GLN A 71 -4.35 -0.32 9.27
CA GLN A 71 -4.58 -0.01 10.67
C GLN A 71 -3.28 0.44 11.32
N ALA A 72 -3.40 1.17 12.42
CA ALA A 72 -2.23 1.68 13.12
C ALA A 72 -1.25 0.55 13.48
N VAL A 73 -1.79 -0.60 13.88
CA VAL A 73 -0.95 -1.74 14.26
C VAL A 73 -0.21 -2.35 13.08
N GLN A 74 -0.66 -2.06 11.86
CA GLN A 74 -0.05 -2.60 10.64
C GLN A 74 0.99 -1.66 10.03
N ARG A 75 1.15 -0.49 10.60
CA ARG A 75 2.05 0.50 10.00
C ARG A 75 3.49 0.00 9.89
N ALA A 76 3.97 -0.69 10.92
CA ALA A 76 5.32 -1.23 10.89
C ALA A 76 5.48 -2.27 9.77
N VAL A 77 4.43 -3.04 9.53
CA VAL A 77 4.40 -4.03 8.45
C VAL A 77 4.48 -3.33 7.10
N LEU A 78 3.73 -2.24 6.95
CA LEU A 78 3.74 -1.46 5.73
C LEU A 78 5.13 -0.86 5.46
N VAL A 79 5.76 -0.30 6.47
CA VAL A 79 7.10 0.28 6.34
C VAL A 79 8.11 -0.78 5.90
N ARG A 80 8.05 -1.96 6.51
CA ARG A 80 8.93 -3.06 6.13
C ARG A 80 8.68 -3.50 4.69
N PHE A 81 7.41 -3.53 4.29
CA PHE A 81 7.07 -3.87 2.92
C PHE A 81 7.67 -2.87 1.94
N VAL A 82 7.51 -1.57 2.23
CA VAL A 82 8.05 -0.52 1.35
C VAL A 82 9.56 -0.65 1.21
N ASN A 83 10.25 -0.88 2.31
CA ASN A 83 11.70 -1.05 2.28
C ASN A 83 12.10 -2.26 1.45
N ARG A 84 11.35 -3.35 1.57
CA ARG A 84 11.64 -4.57 0.82
C ARG A 84 11.39 -4.38 -0.66
N ALA A 85 10.27 -3.72 -1.00
CA ALA A 85 9.93 -3.46 -2.39
C ALA A 85 10.95 -2.55 -3.07
N GLY A 86 11.50 -1.61 -2.32
CA GLY A 86 12.54 -0.74 -2.85
C GLY A 86 13.83 -1.47 -3.22
N ALA A 87 14.03 -2.66 -2.68
CA ALA A 87 15.20 -3.48 -2.98
C ALA A 87 14.96 -4.49 -4.10
N TRP A 88 13.74 -4.58 -4.64
CA TRP A 88 13.46 -5.49 -5.74
C TRP A 88 14.22 -5.04 -7.00
N PRO A 89 14.89 -5.96 -7.69
CA PRO A 89 15.70 -5.59 -8.87
C PRO A 89 14.88 -4.94 -9.98
N GLN A 90 13.60 -5.28 -10.08
CA GLN A 90 12.72 -4.77 -11.13
C GLN A 90 12.19 -3.38 -10.83
N VAL A 91 12.37 -2.90 -9.59
CA VAL A 91 11.78 -1.66 -9.14
C VAL A 91 12.83 -0.55 -9.16
N ARG A 92 12.50 0.58 -9.76
CA ARG A 92 13.39 1.72 -9.82
C ARG A 92 13.17 2.69 -8.69
N GLN A 93 11.92 2.81 -8.25
CA GLN A 93 11.57 3.76 -7.21
C GLN A 93 10.31 3.31 -6.51
N VAL A 94 10.28 3.50 -5.20
CA VAL A 94 9.09 3.29 -4.39
C VAL A 94 8.84 4.54 -3.57
N ARG A 95 7.61 4.99 -3.59
CA ARG A 95 7.16 6.09 -2.73
C ARG A 95 5.90 5.66 -2.02
N TRP A 96 5.68 6.23 -0.85
CA TRP A 96 4.43 6.03 -0.17
C TRP A 96 4.08 7.29 0.61
N GLU A 97 2.79 7.56 0.69
CA GLU A 97 2.31 8.75 1.39
C GLU A 97 0.96 8.47 2.00
N GLY A 98 0.67 9.15 3.11
CA GLY A 98 -0.64 9.11 3.69
C GLY A 98 -1.60 9.95 2.86
N VAL A 99 -2.80 9.43 2.66
CA VAL A 99 -3.84 10.17 1.97
C VAL A 99 -4.76 10.76 3.01
N ALA A 100 -4.93 12.06 2.97
CA ALA A 100 -5.82 12.72 3.91
C ALA A 100 -7.25 12.27 3.66
N PRO A 101 -8.02 11.99 4.72
CA PRO A 101 -9.41 11.62 4.51
C PRO A 101 -10.17 12.78 3.88
N SER A 102 -10.99 12.45 2.89
CA SER A 102 -11.90 13.42 2.29
C SER A 102 -13.05 13.61 3.23
N ILE A 103 -13.35 14.82 3.54
CA ILE A 103 -14.47 15.13 4.42
C ILE A 103 -15.62 15.71 3.65
#